data_65b52aa0ea2e3c20dd6a7f8d42ac3100
#
_entry.id   65b52aa0ea2e3c20dd6a7f8d42ac3100
#
_cell.length_a   1.000
_cell.length_b   1.000
_cell.length_c   1.000
_cell.angle_alpha   90.00
_cell.angle_beta   90.00
_cell.angle_gamma   90.00
#
_symmetry.space_group_name_H-M   'P 1'
#
loop_
_entity.id
_entity.type
_entity.pdbx_description
1 polymer ?
#
loop_
_entity_poly.entity_id
_entity_poly.type
_entity_poly.pdbx_seq_one_letter_code
_entity_poly.pdbx_strand_id
1 'polypeptide(L)'
;MKTIEPNSDRLQTVSIDIKNNMYKRFVDITNTPSHVLAEFVDNALQSFRDNKLLLEYLEPGYKMQVYINFDFDADGRVVGVDVMDNAGGINRAKFITAFQPAKGPENNEGLNEFGMGLKTAACWLGEDWKVETSALGEQEKRTVEFCLSDVCRDELTELPVKISEESKDAHYTRIYISTPTRNMPSKKSLSKIAADLSSIYRMSLRKNEFDLFLQDEKITFEEYPVLNVPYVHDPEGGNVLWKKEVCATMGRYKATGFIGILRDIKQGRNGFVILRRGRVVVGTESDHRFFPKFMGSLGTFRYKRLFGEIEVEGFNVSFNKNDITERENLEALLDLLKDQIKLPGFDMLKQADDYRVTAKKEVLNIIRKHNTTPKTKKQPVSLSSSITAASQESDIKMVPIVTSTDKEHIYEDTFHVDDEKYTLRVEFCEGGADLFVNDISDIDQNKILKCKINMNHPFFENIDEKKSASSVVLIKSMAIAKFVARKGGNDTVMDFMNIFNEYIKKVQS
;
A
#
# COMPACT_ATOMS: atom_id res chain seq x y z
N MET A 1 -17.49 79.58 -22.51
CA MET A 1 -17.82 78.30 -21.83
C MET A 1 -17.59 77.20 -22.85
N LYS A 2 -16.47 76.43 -22.74
CA LYS A 2 -16.26 75.25 -23.52
C LYS A 2 -16.81 74.05 -22.73
N THR A 3 -17.90 73.48 -23.18
CA THR A 3 -18.46 72.21 -22.68
C THR A 3 -17.42 71.10 -22.93
N ILE A 4 -16.87 70.54 -21.85
CA ILE A 4 -16.08 69.35 -21.87
C ILE A 4 -17.08 68.17 -21.93
N GLU A 5 -17.16 67.54 -23.10
CA GLU A 5 -17.85 66.26 -23.21
C GLU A 5 -17.12 65.19 -22.36
N PRO A 6 -17.80 64.43 -21.53
CA PRO A 6 -17.14 63.32 -20.81
C PRO A 6 -16.84 62.22 -21.81
N ASN A 7 -15.57 61.94 -21.99
CA ASN A 7 -15.05 60.81 -22.76
C ASN A 7 -15.54 59.49 -22.14
N SER A 8 -16.61 58.95 -22.69
CA SER A 8 -17.16 57.68 -22.25
C SER A 8 -16.39 56.51 -22.89
N ASP A 9 -15.15 56.31 -22.48
CA ASP A 9 -14.49 55.03 -22.68
C ASP A 9 -15.18 53.96 -21.79
N ARG A 10 -16.41 53.65 -22.18
CA ARG A 10 -17.07 52.45 -21.64
C ARG A 10 -16.31 51.25 -22.23
N LEU A 11 -15.56 50.53 -21.38
CA LEU A 11 -15.09 49.16 -21.69
C LEU A 11 -16.26 48.36 -22.28
N GLN A 12 -16.22 48.11 -23.59
CA GLN A 12 -17.30 47.41 -24.28
C GLN A 12 -17.11 45.88 -24.21
N THR A 13 -15.89 45.42 -24.10
CA THR A 13 -15.54 43.96 -24.02
C THR A 13 -14.31 43.75 -23.18
N VAL A 14 -14.19 42.54 -22.62
CA VAL A 14 -13.02 42.04 -21.92
C VAL A 14 -12.61 40.74 -22.60
N SER A 15 -11.33 40.62 -23.00
CA SER A 15 -10.81 39.33 -23.53
C SER A 15 -10.70 38.29 -22.41
N ILE A 16 -11.22 37.09 -22.68
CA ILE A 16 -11.12 35.91 -21.82
C ILE A 16 -10.18 34.85 -22.41
N ASP A 17 -9.33 35.24 -23.38
CA ASP A 17 -8.38 34.35 -24.01
C ASP A 17 -7.35 33.83 -23.01
N ILE A 18 -7.16 32.53 -23.00
CA ILE A 18 -6.17 31.85 -22.15
C ILE A 18 -4.82 31.96 -22.86
N LYS A 19 -3.91 32.76 -22.27
CA LYS A 19 -2.55 32.92 -22.80
C LYS A 19 -1.62 31.77 -22.41
N ASN A 20 -0.54 31.62 -23.17
CA ASN A 20 0.49 30.57 -22.98
C ASN A 20 1.11 30.55 -21.58
N ASN A 21 1.08 31.63 -20.84
CA ASN A 21 1.49 31.67 -19.43
C ASN A 21 0.71 30.70 -18.52
N MET A 22 -0.41 30.15 -18.98
CA MET A 22 -1.12 29.09 -18.29
C MET A 22 -0.28 27.81 -18.17
N TYR A 23 0.56 27.50 -19.15
CA TYR A 23 1.46 26.33 -19.09
C TYR A 23 2.40 26.41 -17.88
N LYS A 24 2.87 27.61 -17.51
CA LYS A 24 3.67 27.83 -16.29
C LYS A 24 2.93 27.49 -14.99
N ARG A 25 1.58 27.52 -15.02
CA ARG A 25 0.75 27.23 -13.83
C ARG A 25 0.50 25.74 -13.64
N PHE A 26 0.76 24.91 -14.63
CA PHE A 26 0.60 23.48 -14.48
C PHE A 26 1.51 22.89 -13.41
N VAL A 27 2.70 23.45 -13.21
CA VAL A 27 3.60 23.06 -12.12
C VAL A 27 3.01 23.28 -10.72
N ASP A 28 2.06 24.21 -10.58
CA ASP A 28 1.43 24.57 -9.31
C ASP A 28 0.21 23.67 -8.98
N ILE A 29 -0.24 22.82 -9.90
CA ILE A 29 -1.35 21.91 -9.67
C ILE A 29 -0.93 20.88 -8.62
N THR A 30 -1.75 20.75 -7.57
CA THR A 30 -1.53 19.74 -6.55
C THR A 30 -1.75 18.35 -7.14
N ASN A 31 -0.68 17.58 -7.27
CA ASN A 31 -0.71 16.22 -7.78
C ASN A 31 0.43 15.39 -7.17
N THR A 32 0.46 14.09 -7.46
CA THR A 32 1.56 13.21 -7.09
C THR A 32 2.27 12.69 -8.35
N PRO A 33 3.56 12.38 -8.29
CA PRO A 33 4.28 11.82 -9.45
C PRO A 33 3.60 10.58 -10.02
N SER A 34 3.05 9.72 -9.17
CA SER A 34 2.37 8.48 -9.59
C SER A 34 1.13 8.77 -10.44
N HIS A 35 0.29 9.73 -10.04
CA HIS A 35 -0.91 10.11 -10.81
C HIS A 35 -0.55 10.84 -12.10
N VAL A 36 0.51 11.65 -12.07
CA VAL A 36 1.00 12.33 -13.28
C VAL A 36 1.53 11.33 -14.31
N LEU A 37 2.36 10.38 -13.88
CA LEU A 37 2.84 9.31 -14.76
C LEU A 37 1.71 8.41 -15.26
N ALA A 38 0.68 8.21 -14.45
CA ALA A 38 -0.50 7.45 -14.84
C ALA A 38 -1.26 8.09 -16.03
N GLU A 39 -1.18 9.41 -16.23
CA GLU A 39 -1.79 10.03 -17.42
C GLU A 39 -1.17 9.53 -18.72
N PHE A 40 0.14 9.25 -18.76
CA PHE A 40 0.79 8.67 -19.92
C PHE A 40 0.41 7.22 -20.13
N VAL A 41 0.35 6.44 -19.02
CA VAL A 41 -0.09 5.04 -19.07
C VAL A 41 -1.56 4.92 -19.47
N ASP A 42 -2.43 5.83 -18.99
CA ASP A 42 -3.85 5.88 -19.39
C ASP A 42 -3.99 6.12 -20.89
N ASN A 43 -3.16 7.01 -21.49
CA ASN A 43 -3.15 7.28 -22.91
C ASN A 43 -2.71 6.05 -23.72
N ALA A 44 -1.64 5.38 -23.28
CA ALA A 44 -1.15 4.16 -23.89
C ALA A 44 -2.18 3.04 -23.81
N LEU A 45 -2.79 2.82 -22.63
CA LEU A 45 -3.81 1.80 -22.41
C LEU A 45 -5.08 2.06 -23.23
N GLN A 46 -5.48 3.34 -23.36
CA GLN A 46 -6.60 3.70 -24.23
C GLN A 46 -6.28 3.43 -25.70
N SER A 47 -5.09 3.83 -26.17
CA SER A 47 -4.63 3.56 -27.55
C SER A 47 -4.60 2.05 -27.84
N PHE A 48 -4.14 1.25 -26.88
CA PHE A 48 -4.17 -0.20 -26.97
C PHE A 48 -5.59 -0.75 -27.09
N ARG A 49 -6.51 -0.33 -26.19
CA ARG A 49 -7.90 -0.79 -26.18
C ARG A 49 -8.62 -0.46 -27.47
N ASP A 50 -8.37 0.73 -28.03
CA ASP A 50 -8.93 1.18 -29.30
C ASP A 50 -8.43 0.33 -30.50
N ASN A 51 -7.22 -0.20 -30.43
CA ASN A 51 -6.55 -0.91 -31.53
C ASN A 51 -6.32 -2.41 -31.24
N LYS A 52 -6.79 -2.93 -30.11
CA LYS A 52 -6.46 -4.26 -29.61
C LYS A 52 -6.63 -5.38 -30.63
N LEU A 53 -7.79 -5.45 -31.25
CA LEU A 53 -8.09 -6.51 -32.23
C LEU A 53 -7.14 -6.47 -33.44
N LEU A 54 -6.77 -5.27 -33.88
CA LEU A 54 -5.87 -5.09 -35.01
C LEU A 54 -4.44 -5.46 -34.64
N LEU A 55 -3.96 -5.02 -33.47
CA LEU A 55 -2.63 -5.33 -32.94
C LEU A 55 -2.45 -6.85 -32.75
N GLU A 56 -3.41 -7.51 -32.11
CA GLU A 56 -3.38 -8.97 -31.88
C GLU A 56 -3.47 -9.76 -33.20
N TYR A 57 -4.13 -9.20 -34.23
CA TYR A 57 -4.23 -9.84 -35.53
C TYR A 57 -2.94 -9.71 -36.34
N LEU A 58 -2.31 -8.54 -36.33
CA LEU A 58 -1.09 -8.27 -37.12
C LEU A 58 0.17 -8.84 -36.47
N GLU A 59 0.21 -8.89 -35.13
CA GLU A 59 1.35 -9.41 -34.40
C GLU A 59 0.94 -10.61 -33.52
N PRO A 60 1.05 -11.85 -34.02
CA PRO A 60 0.77 -13.04 -33.23
C PRO A 60 1.62 -13.09 -31.96
N GLY A 61 0.97 -13.09 -30.79
CA GLY A 61 1.64 -13.03 -29.49
C GLY A 61 1.94 -11.63 -28.98
N TYR A 62 1.37 -10.60 -29.63
CA TYR A 62 1.51 -9.21 -29.19
C TYR A 62 1.18 -9.05 -27.71
N LYS A 63 2.01 -8.29 -27.03
CA LYS A 63 1.83 -7.90 -25.64
C LYS A 63 2.06 -6.40 -25.49
N MET A 64 1.04 -5.68 -25.07
CA MET A 64 1.20 -4.28 -24.77
C MET A 64 2.18 -4.08 -23.62
N GLN A 65 3.09 -3.14 -23.77
CA GLN A 65 4.12 -2.79 -22.80
C GLN A 65 4.23 -1.27 -22.66
N VAL A 66 4.45 -0.82 -21.42
CA VAL A 66 4.76 0.58 -21.12
C VAL A 66 6.01 0.62 -20.27
N TYR A 67 6.97 1.41 -20.67
CA TYR A 67 8.24 1.64 -19.97
C TYR A 67 8.30 3.07 -19.45
N ILE A 68 8.68 3.24 -18.20
CA ILE A 68 8.92 4.52 -17.54
C ILE A 68 10.33 4.50 -17.00
N ASN A 69 11.25 5.24 -17.62
CA ASN A 69 12.65 5.27 -17.25
C ASN A 69 13.07 6.70 -16.89
N PHE A 70 13.70 6.86 -15.75
CA PHE A 70 14.26 8.12 -15.30
C PHE A 70 15.76 8.16 -15.58
N ASP A 71 16.22 9.28 -16.13
CA ASP A 71 17.64 9.54 -16.36
C ASP A 71 18.24 10.23 -15.13
N PHE A 72 19.47 9.86 -14.79
CA PHE A 72 20.19 10.40 -13.65
C PHE A 72 21.51 11.05 -14.07
N ASP A 73 21.84 12.16 -13.44
CA ASP A 73 23.17 12.74 -13.55
C ASP A 73 24.20 11.97 -12.70
N ALA A 74 25.46 12.42 -12.74
CA ALA A 74 26.55 11.82 -11.97
C ALA A 74 26.34 11.87 -10.44
N ASP A 75 25.55 12.82 -9.95
CA ASP A 75 25.20 12.98 -8.52
C ASP A 75 23.96 12.15 -8.14
N GLY A 76 23.35 11.44 -9.09
CA GLY A 76 22.15 10.64 -8.89
C GLY A 76 20.85 11.45 -8.81
N ARG A 77 20.85 12.70 -9.29
CA ARG A 77 19.65 13.52 -9.45
C ARG A 77 18.94 13.16 -10.73
N VAL A 78 17.62 13.19 -10.72
CA VAL A 78 16.83 12.96 -11.91
C VAL A 78 16.96 14.17 -12.84
N VAL A 79 17.35 13.94 -14.09
CA VAL A 79 17.50 14.98 -15.13
C VAL A 79 16.46 14.85 -16.24
N GLY A 80 15.75 13.73 -16.30
CA GLY A 80 14.69 13.50 -17.27
C GLY A 80 13.89 12.25 -16.98
N VAL A 81 12.82 12.07 -17.72
CA VAL A 81 12.00 10.84 -17.72
C VAL A 81 11.59 10.52 -19.15
N ASP A 82 11.74 9.26 -19.52
CA ASP A 82 11.34 8.68 -20.80
C ASP A 82 10.18 7.71 -20.57
N VAL A 83 9.04 7.98 -21.19
CA VAL A 83 7.87 7.11 -21.17
C VAL A 83 7.63 6.61 -22.57
N MET A 84 7.66 5.29 -22.75
CA MET A 84 7.49 4.65 -24.06
C MET A 84 6.45 3.54 -23.96
N ASP A 85 5.56 3.47 -24.94
CA ASP A 85 4.61 2.38 -25.13
C ASP A 85 4.70 1.80 -26.56
N ASN A 86 4.25 0.57 -26.71
CA ASN A 86 4.08 -0.11 -27.99
C ASN A 86 2.60 -0.26 -28.38
N ALA A 87 1.73 0.64 -27.92
CA ALA A 87 0.32 0.67 -28.32
C ALA A 87 0.15 1.14 -29.78
N GLY A 88 -1.06 1.42 -30.22
CA GLY A 88 -1.34 1.76 -31.63
C GLY A 88 -0.77 3.10 -32.14
N GLY A 89 -0.04 3.83 -31.31
CA GLY A 89 0.45 5.16 -31.63
C GLY A 89 -0.65 6.22 -31.75
N ILE A 90 -0.29 7.45 -32.15
CA ILE A 90 -1.24 8.55 -32.40
C ILE A 90 -1.37 8.76 -33.90
N ASN A 91 -2.48 8.34 -34.49
CA ASN A 91 -2.72 8.45 -35.91
C ASN A 91 -2.92 9.91 -36.37
N ARG A 92 -2.77 10.16 -37.66
CA ARG A 92 -2.84 11.50 -38.25
C ARG A 92 -4.16 12.24 -37.93
N ALA A 93 -5.29 11.52 -37.88
CA ALA A 93 -6.58 12.13 -37.59
C ALA A 93 -6.70 12.62 -36.13
N LYS A 94 -6.13 11.86 -35.19
CA LYS A 94 -6.16 12.20 -33.75
C LYS A 94 -4.98 13.10 -33.35
N PHE A 95 -3.92 13.22 -34.16
CA PHE A 95 -2.67 13.90 -33.81
C PHE A 95 -2.87 15.37 -33.42
N ILE A 96 -3.55 16.14 -34.28
CA ILE A 96 -3.80 17.56 -34.01
C ILE A 96 -4.62 17.72 -32.72
N THR A 97 -5.67 16.91 -32.56
CA THR A 97 -6.54 16.94 -31.38
C THR A 97 -5.79 16.58 -30.09
N ALA A 98 -4.82 15.66 -30.16
CA ALA A 98 -4.02 15.26 -28.99
C ALA A 98 -3.21 16.43 -28.39
N PHE A 99 -2.83 17.41 -29.21
CA PHE A 99 -2.09 18.60 -28.76
C PHE A 99 -2.97 19.83 -28.48
N GLN A 100 -4.23 19.84 -28.88
CA GLN A 100 -5.15 20.94 -28.57
C GLN A 100 -5.53 20.93 -27.09
N PRO A 101 -5.35 22.05 -26.34
CA PRO A 101 -5.77 22.13 -24.94
C PRO A 101 -7.29 21.99 -24.80
N ALA A 102 -7.74 21.29 -23.75
CA ALA A 102 -9.14 21.15 -23.37
C ALA A 102 -10.08 20.57 -24.45
N LYS A 103 -9.52 19.94 -25.49
CA LYS A 103 -10.33 19.20 -26.45
C LYS A 103 -10.33 17.71 -26.05
N GLY A 104 -11.34 17.36 -25.27
CA GLY A 104 -11.60 15.95 -24.91
C GLY A 104 -12.06 15.14 -26.12
N PRO A 105 -12.04 13.79 -26.03
CA PRO A 105 -12.60 12.93 -27.04
C PRO A 105 -14.11 13.15 -27.18
N GLU A 106 -14.66 12.93 -28.37
CA GLU A 106 -16.11 13.05 -28.62
C GLU A 106 -16.92 12.04 -27.80
N ASN A 107 -16.31 10.91 -27.45
CA ASN A 107 -16.89 9.88 -26.61
C ASN A 107 -16.16 9.84 -25.26
N ASN A 108 -16.86 10.19 -24.17
CA ASN A 108 -16.35 10.20 -22.80
C ASN A 108 -16.32 8.82 -22.11
N GLU A 109 -16.33 7.72 -22.88
CA GLU A 109 -16.31 6.35 -22.33
C GLU A 109 -14.91 5.83 -22.00
N GLY A 110 -13.84 6.49 -22.50
CA GLY A 110 -12.45 6.09 -22.32
C GLY A 110 -11.80 6.64 -21.03
N LEU A 111 -10.52 6.28 -20.83
CA LEU A 111 -9.68 6.82 -19.75
C LEU A 111 -9.31 8.29 -19.97
N ASN A 112 -9.31 8.75 -21.22
CA ASN A 112 -9.02 10.12 -21.63
C ASN A 112 -10.29 10.99 -21.61
N GLU A 113 -10.54 11.73 -20.53
CA GLU A 113 -11.79 12.50 -20.40
C GLU A 113 -11.63 13.98 -20.73
N PHE A 114 -10.50 14.58 -20.35
CA PHE A 114 -10.38 16.06 -20.34
C PHE A 114 -9.54 16.63 -21.48
N GLY A 115 -8.83 15.80 -22.26
CA GLY A 115 -7.94 16.25 -23.34
C GLY A 115 -6.76 17.13 -22.87
N MET A 116 -6.47 17.12 -21.57
CA MET A 116 -5.41 17.93 -20.95
C MET A 116 -4.27 17.09 -20.37
N GLY A 117 -4.50 15.79 -20.11
CA GLY A 117 -3.63 14.94 -19.31
C GLY A 117 -2.18 14.96 -19.73
N LEU A 118 -1.89 14.70 -21.02
CA LEU A 118 -0.51 14.68 -21.54
C LEU A 118 0.23 16.00 -21.29
N LYS A 119 -0.39 17.13 -21.66
CA LYS A 119 0.24 18.45 -21.55
C LYS A 119 0.47 18.89 -20.12
N THR A 120 -0.56 18.68 -19.29
CA THR A 120 -0.50 18.98 -17.85
C THR A 120 0.56 18.13 -17.16
N ALA A 121 0.59 16.83 -17.46
CA ALA A 121 1.55 15.89 -16.89
C ALA A 121 2.98 16.21 -17.31
N ALA A 122 3.21 16.48 -18.61
CA ALA A 122 4.54 16.81 -19.13
C ALA A 122 5.07 18.12 -18.50
N CYS A 123 4.28 19.22 -18.53
CA CYS A 123 4.68 20.50 -17.93
C CYS A 123 4.77 20.46 -16.40
N TRP A 124 4.10 19.52 -15.73
CA TRP A 124 4.23 19.34 -14.29
C TRP A 124 5.58 18.74 -13.90
N LEU A 125 6.13 17.82 -14.74
CA LEU A 125 7.41 17.16 -14.53
C LEU A 125 8.60 17.96 -15.04
N GLY A 126 8.50 18.56 -16.22
CA GLY A 126 9.59 19.28 -16.85
C GLY A 126 9.15 20.48 -17.69
N GLU A 127 10.08 21.40 -17.95
CA GLU A 127 9.83 22.57 -18.77
C GLU A 127 9.92 22.25 -20.27
N ASP A 128 10.73 21.26 -20.63
CA ASP A 128 10.94 20.83 -22.00
C ASP A 128 10.48 19.39 -22.17
N TRP A 129 9.73 19.13 -23.23
CA TRP A 129 9.32 17.77 -23.54
C TRP A 129 9.17 17.54 -25.04
N LYS A 130 9.34 16.28 -25.43
CA LYS A 130 9.24 15.82 -26.81
C LYS A 130 8.32 14.62 -26.89
N VAL A 131 7.45 14.59 -27.92
CA VAL A 131 6.62 13.44 -28.24
C VAL A 131 7.02 12.92 -29.61
N GLU A 132 7.33 11.65 -29.68
CA GLU A 132 7.58 10.91 -30.93
C GLU A 132 6.51 9.79 -31.03
N THR A 133 5.86 9.68 -32.18
CA THR A 133 4.86 8.63 -32.37
C THR A 133 4.83 8.15 -33.82
N SER A 134 4.66 6.85 -34.00
CA SER A 134 4.30 6.22 -35.25
C SER A 134 3.00 5.46 -35.06
N ALA A 135 2.06 5.65 -35.95
CA ALA A 135 0.76 4.98 -35.81
C ALA A 135 0.68 3.74 -36.70
N LEU A 136 0.04 2.71 -36.18
CA LEU A 136 -0.14 1.44 -36.87
C LEU A 136 -0.73 1.64 -38.27
N GLY A 137 -0.04 1.12 -39.29
CA GLY A 137 -0.42 1.22 -40.71
C GLY A 137 -0.01 2.51 -41.41
N GLU A 138 0.60 3.49 -40.72
CA GLU A 138 1.12 4.70 -41.27
C GLU A 138 2.65 4.59 -41.50
N GLN A 139 3.18 5.22 -42.56
CA GLN A 139 4.63 5.21 -42.88
C GLN A 139 5.32 6.49 -42.40
N GLU A 140 4.84 7.06 -41.33
CA GLU A 140 5.29 8.35 -40.82
C GLU A 140 5.54 8.31 -39.31
N LYS A 141 6.75 8.74 -38.92
CA LYS A 141 7.01 9.14 -37.56
C LYS A 141 6.79 10.64 -37.43
N ARG A 142 6.01 11.06 -36.45
CA ARG A 142 5.74 12.47 -36.11
C ARG A 142 6.40 12.81 -34.79
N THR A 143 7.13 13.94 -34.81
CA THR A 143 7.82 14.46 -33.63
C THR A 143 7.36 15.88 -33.37
N VAL A 144 6.97 16.18 -32.14
CA VAL A 144 6.69 17.52 -31.63
C VAL A 144 7.60 17.79 -30.45
N GLU A 145 8.23 18.96 -30.44
CA GLU A 145 9.06 19.44 -29.34
C GLU A 145 8.40 20.67 -28.71
N PHE A 146 8.35 20.69 -27.39
CA PHE A 146 7.81 21.79 -26.61
C PHE A 146 8.88 22.30 -25.65
N CYS A 147 9.14 23.61 -25.73
CA CYS A 147 10.02 24.32 -24.81
C CYS A 147 9.18 25.41 -24.12
N LEU A 148 8.99 25.32 -22.82
CA LEU A 148 8.12 26.24 -22.07
C LEU A 148 8.59 27.69 -22.16
N SER A 149 9.90 27.90 -22.13
CA SER A 149 10.49 29.24 -22.25
C SER A 149 10.16 29.89 -23.58
N ASP A 150 10.29 29.16 -24.70
CA ASP A 150 10.05 29.65 -26.05
C ASP A 150 8.55 29.88 -26.29
N VAL A 151 7.69 28.92 -25.89
CA VAL A 151 6.24 29.04 -26.02
C VAL A 151 5.70 30.28 -25.29
N CYS A 152 6.27 30.60 -24.12
CA CYS A 152 5.82 31.75 -23.34
C CYS A 152 6.46 33.07 -23.78
N ARG A 153 7.74 33.07 -24.24
CA ARG A 153 8.44 34.26 -24.70
C ARG A 153 7.90 34.74 -26.04
N ASP A 154 7.70 33.81 -26.95
CA ASP A 154 7.37 34.09 -28.35
C ASP A 154 5.83 33.99 -28.57
N GLU A 155 5.06 33.79 -27.52
CA GLU A 155 3.59 33.64 -27.54
C GLU A 155 3.13 32.64 -28.64
N LEU A 156 3.86 31.52 -28.78
CA LEU A 156 3.61 30.53 -29.84
C LEU A 156 2.22 29.92 -29.71
N THR A 157 1.43 29.97 -30.77
CA THR A 157 0.12 29.37 -30.86
C THR A 157 0.14 27.99 -31.53
N GLU A 158 1.22 27.65 -32.20
CA GLU A 158 1.43 26.41 -32.93
C GLU A 158 2.85 25.89 -32.72
N LEU A 159 3.02 24.58 -32.75
CA LEU A 159 4.31 23.91 -32.69
C LEU A 159 4.61 23.22 -34.03
N PRO A 160 5.83 23.28 -34.52
CA PRO A 160 6.20 22.57 -35.73
C PRO A 160 6.20 21.07 -35.53
N VAL A 161 5.67 20.33 -36.50
CA VAL A 161 5.69 18.87 -36.54
C VAL A 161 6.80 18.43 -37.49
N LYS A 162 7.79 17.70 -36.97
CA LYS A 162 8.79 17.03 -37.82
C LYS A 162 8.25 15.69 -38.27
N ILE A 163 8.23 15.43 -39.57
CA ILE A 163 7.77 14.15 -40.14
C ILE A 163 8.99 13.46 -40.75
N SER A 164 9.17 12.19 -40.47
CA SER A 164 10.16 11.31 -41.10
C SER A 164 9.55 9.99 -41.50
N GLU A 165 10.16 9.30 -42.45
CA GLU A 165 9.72 7.96 -42.85
C GLU A 165 9.92 6.97 -41.69
N GLU A 166 8.97 6.08 -41.55
CA GLU A 166 8.98 4.98 -40.55
C GLU A 166 8.30 3.74 -41.16
N SER A 167 8.58 2.56 -40.62
CA SER A 167 7.89 1.34 -41.04
C SER A 167 6.40 1.45 -40.78
N LYS A 168 5.56 0.98 -41.71
CA LYS A 168 4.10 0.86 -41.51
C LYS A 168 3.72 -0.10 -40.38
N ASP A 169 4.65 -0.98 -40.02
CA ASP A 169 4.47 -1.93 -38.91
C ASP A 169 4.92 -1.33 -37.57
N ALA A 170 5.54 -0.15 -37.58
CA ALA A 170 5.95 0.54 -36.36
C ALA A 170 4.74 1.24 -35.72
N HIS A 171 4.51 0.96 -34.46
CA HIS A 171 3.45 1.60 -33.69
C HIS A 171 3.92 1.80 -32.24
N TYR A 172 4.05 3.05 -31.86
CA TYR A 172 4.50 3.43 -30.52
C TYR A 172 4.21 4.89 -30.22
N THR A 173 4.25 5.24 -28.94
CA THR A 173 4.40 6.62 -28.51
C THR A 173 5.54 6.69 -27.49
N ARG A 174 6.45 7.66 -27.67
CA ARG A 174 7.53 7.97 -26.75
C ARG A 174 7.45 9.41 -26.32
N ILE A 175 7.46 9.66 -25.03
CA ILE A 175 7.40 10.98 -24.42
C ILE A 175 8.66 11.14 -23.59
N TYR A 176 9.53 12.05 -23.99
CA TYR A 176 10.74 12.40 -23.25
C TYR A 176 10.57 13.78 -22.61
N ILE A 177 10.79 13.89 -21.31
CA ILE A 177 10.65 15.11 -20.53
C ILE A 177 12.00 15.43 -19.90
N SER A 178 12.47 16.65 -20.09
CA SER A 178 13.75 17.17 -19.60
C SER A 178 13.55 18.51 -18.90
N THR A 179 14.63 19.12 -18.44
CA THR A 179 14.60 20.36 -17.67
C THR A 179 13.63 20.24 -16.49
N PRO A 180 14.00 19.42 -15.47
CA PRO A 180 13.09 19.02 -14.38
C PRO A 180 12.52 20.21 -13.63
N THR A 181 11.21 20.18 -13.36
CA THR A 181 10.58 21.10 -12.41
C THR A 181 10.84 20.64 -10.97
N ARG A 182 10.42 21.46 -9.99
CA ARG A 182 10.44 21.09 -8.56
C ARG A 182 9.65 19.82 -8.21
N ASN A 183 8.76 19.40 -9.10
CA ASN A 183 7.87 18.25 -8.90
C ASN A 183 8.48 16.93 -9.41
N MET A 184 9.58 16.99 -10.16
CA MET A 184 10.26 15.79 -10.63
C MET A 184 10.66 14.92 -9.44
N PRO A 185 10.28 13.62 -9.43
CA PRO A 185 10.55 12.75 -8.30
C PRO A 185 12.04 12.46 -8.13
N SER A 186 12.46 12.24 -6.89
CA SER A 186 13.81 11.79 -6.60
C SER A 186 13.97 10.28 -6.79
N LYS A 187 15.19 9.79 -6.94
CA LYS A 187 15.50 8.35 -7.01
C LYS A 187 14.91 7.57 -5.83
N LYS A 188 14.88 8.17 -4.62
CA LYS A 188 14.35 7.54 -3.40
C LYS A 188 12.83 7.31 -3.44
N SER A 189 12.09 8.02 -4.28
CA SER A 189 10.63 7.90 -4.39
C SER A 189 10.17 6.86 -5.42
N LEU A 190 11.08 6.25 -6.19
CA LEU A 190 10.72 5.33 -7.27
C LEU A 190 9.99 4.09 -6.77
N SER A 191 10.41 3.51 -5.64
CA SER A 191 9.72 2.36 -5.04
C SER A 191 8.27 2.69 -4.64
N LYS A 192 8.04 3.91 -4.13
CA LYS A 192 6.69 4.39 -3.83
C LYS A 192 5.87 4.59 -5.11
N ILE A 193 6.46 5.14 -6.16
CA ILE A 193 5.82 5.30 -7.46
C ILE A 193 5.44 3.94 -8.04
N ALA A 194 6.33 2.94 -7.98
CA ALA A 194 6.04 1.58 -8.41
C ALA A 194 4.84 0.97 -7.66
N ALA A 195 4.80 1.13 -6.34
CA ALA A 195 3.70 0.64 -5.51
C ALA A 195 2.36 1.34 -5.85
N ASP A 196 2.37 2.64 -6.07
CA ASP A 196 1.19 3.40 -6.47
C ASP A 196 0.70 2.98 -7.87
N LEU A 197 1.60 2.88 -8.86
CA LEU A 197 1.25 2.45 -10.22
C LEU A 197 0.71 1.02 -10.22
N SER A 198 1.32 0.11 -9.44
CA SER A 198 0.81 -1.23 -9.20
C SER A 198 -0.63 -1.19 -8.67
N SER A 199 -0.88 -0.31 -7.70
CA SER A 199 -2.22 -0.12 -7.11
C SER A 199 -3.21 0.49 -8.10
N ILE A 200 -2.81 1.53 -8.86
CA ILE A 200 -3.66 2.21 -9.87
C ILE A 200 -4.15 1.21 -10.93
N TYR A 201 -3.24 0.39 -11.45
CA TYR A 201 -3.52 -0.54 -12.55
C TYR A 201 -3.78 -1.97 -12.12
N ARG A 202 -4.08 -2.22 -10.82
CA ARG A 202 -4.28 -3.57 -10.26
C ARG A 202 -5.20 -4.47 -11.07
N MET A 203 -6.29 -3.92 -11.63
CA MET A 203 -7.24 -4.70 -12.42
C MET A 203 -6.64 -5.16 -13.74
N SER A 204 -5.95 -4.26 -14.45
CA SER A 204 -5.30 -4.57 -15.74
C SER A 204 -4.09 -5.49 -15.54
N LEU A 205 -3.30 -5.28 -14.49
CA LEU A 205 -2.16 -6.14 -14.15
C LEU A 205 -2.63 -7.56 -13.74
N ARG A 206 -3.69 -7.67 -12.93
CA ARG A 206 -4.31 -8.95 -12.54
C ARG A 206 -4.81 -9.74 -13.75
N LYS A 207 -5.42 -9.06 -14.71
CA LYS A 207 -5.90 -9.65 -15.97
C LYS A 207 -4.78 -9.90 -16.98
N ASN A 208 -3.55 -9.53 -16.65
CA ASN A 208 -2.43 -9.56 -17.55
C ASN A 208 -2.72 -8.83 -18.89
N GLU A 209 -3.45 -7.70 -18.82
CA GLU A 209 -3.84 -6.90 -19.98
C GLU A 209 -2.64 -6.26 -20.65
N PHE A 210 -1.68 -5.76 -19.85
CA PHE A 210 -0.42 -5.17 -20.32
C PHE A 210 0.69 -5.36 -19.30
N ASP A 211 1.92 -5.14 -19.73
CA ASP A 211 3.10 -5.13 -18.87
C ASP A 211 3.56 -3.69 -18.63
N LEU A 212 3.78 -3.33 -17.38
CA LEU A 212 4.26 -2.02 -16.96
C LEU A 212 5.63 -2.15 -16.33
N PHE A 213 6.57 -1.32 -16.77
CA PHE A 213 7.95 -1.33 -16.28
C PHE A 213 8.32 0.04 -15.72
N LEU A 214 9.06 0.04 -14.61
CA LEU A 214 9.70 1.22 -14.04
C LEU A 214 11.19 0.91 -13.88
N GLN A 215 12.08 1.68 -14.52
CA GLN A 215 13.52 1.41 -14.55
C GLN A 215 13.82 -0.04 -14.99
N ASP A 216 13.16 -0.47 -16.07
CA ASP A 216 13.21 -1.84 -16.62
C ASP A 216 12.74 -2.95 -15.66
N GLU A 217 12.32 -2.62 -14.44
CA GLU A 217 11.73 -3.57 -13.51
C GLU A 217 10.22 -3.68 -13.72
N LYS A 218 9.74 -4.91 -13.93
CA LYS A 218 8.30 -5.17 -14.15
C LYS A 218 7.50 -4.92 -12.89
N ILE A 219 6.50 -4.06 -12.98
CA ILE A 219 5.53 -3.80 -11.92
C ILE A 219 4.50 -4.93 -11.89
N THR A 220 4.30 -5.52 -10.71
CA THR A 220 3.30 -6.55 -10.46
C THR A 220 2.40 -6.12 -9.29
N PHE A 221 1.16 -6.63 -9.26
CA PHE A 221 0.25 -6.40 -8.15
C PHE A 221 0.18 -7.67 -7.28
N GLU A 222 0.44 -7.50 -5.98
CA GLU A 222 0.33 -8.57 -4.99
C GLU A 222 -1.07 -8.58 -4.36
N GLU A 223 -1.76 -9.73 -4.44
CA GLU A 223 -3.08 -9.90 -3.84
C GLU A 223 -3.02 -9.86 -2.31
N TYR A 224 -4.03 -9.24 -1.72
CA TYR A 224 -4.13 -9.21 -0.27
C TYR A 224 -4.66 -10.55 0.24
N PRO A 225 -3.97 -11.17 1.22
CA PRO A 225 -4.44 -12.42 1.81
C PRO A 225 -5.80 -12.23 2.49
N VAL A 226 -6.79 -13.01 2.05
CA VAL A 226 -8.14 -13.01 2.62
C VAL A 226 -8.22 -14.00 3.77
N LEU A 227 -8.97 -13.66 4.81
CA LEU A 227 -9.22 -14.53 5.94
C LEU A 227 -10.00 -15.79 5.50
N ASN A 228 -9.50 -16.96 5.89
CA ASN A 228 -10.14 -18.25 5.61
C ASN A 228 -10.16 -19.10 6.88
N VAL A 229 -11.23 -18.96 7.65
CA VAL A 229 -11.41 -19.59 8.98
C VAL A 229 -12.90 -19.82 9.23
N PRO A 230 -13.27 -20.67 10.20
CA PRO A 230 -14.67 -20.81 10.62
C PRO A 230 -15.29 -19.50 11.09
N TYR A 231 -16.61 -19.43 11.10
CA TYR A 231 -17.33 -18.30 11.66
C TYR A 231 -17.06 -18.21 13.17
N VAL A 232 -16.77 -17.02 13.67
CA VAL A 232 -16.42 -16.80 15.09
C VAL A 232 -17.53 -17.27 16.06
N HIS A 233 -18.81 -17.22 15.63
CA HIS A 233 -19.95 -17.71 16.42
C HIS A 233 -20.35 -19.16 16.09
N ASP A 234 -19.60 -19.83 15.20
CA ASP A 234 -19.70 -21.27 14.91
C ASP A 234 -18.26 -21.83 14.68
N PRO A 235 -17.48 -21.96 15.75
CA PRO A 235 -16.07 -22.39 15.65
C PRO A 235 -15.88 -23.82 15.18
N GLU A 236 -16.89 -24.70 15.33
CA GLU A 236 -16.90 -26.08 14.87
C GLU A 236 -17.31 -26.21 13.40
N GLY A 237 -17.79 -25.11 12.82
CA GLY A 237 -18.10 -25.02 11.41
C GLY A 237 -16.85 -25.13 10.53
N GLY A 238 -17.03 -25.42 9.25
CA GLY A 238 -15.94 -25.47 8.28
C GLY A 238 -15.31 -24.09 8.02
N ASN A 239 -14.09 -24.08 7.47
CA ASN A 239 -13.45 -22.84 7.04
C ASN A 239 -14.28 -22.12 5.98
N VAL A 240 -14.46 -20.83 6.14
CA VAL A 240 -15.16 -19.91 5.23
C VAL A 240 -14.17 -18.89 4.71
N LEU A 241 -14.12 -18.73 3.39
CA LEU A 241 -13.37 -17.62 2.78
C LEU A 241 -14.18 -16.33 2.97
N TRP A 242 -13.70 -15.44 3.82
CA TRP A 242 -14.37 -14.19 4.18
C TRP A 242 -14.19 -13.12 3.09
N LYS A 243 -14.72 -13.44 1.90
CA LYS A 243 -14.80 -12.57 0.74
C LYS A 243 -16.18 -12.71 0.10
N LYS A 244 -16.82 -11.60 -0.23
CA LYS A 244 -18.15 -11.55 -0.82
C LYS A 244 -18.15 -10.61 -2.01
N GLU A 245 -18.60 -11.10 -3.17
CA GLU A 245 -18.95 -10.24 -4.31
C GLU A 245 -20.21 -9.45 -3.97
N VAL A 246 -20.20 -8.16 -4.30
CA VAL A 246 -21.26 -7.21 -3.97
C VAL A 246 -21.64 -6.36 -5.18
N CYS A 247 -22.92 -5.97 -5.23
CA CYS A 247 -23.44 -5.11 -6.28
C CYS A 247 -24.56 -4.24 -5.72
N ALA A 248 -24.55 -2.93 -5.99
CA ALA A 248 -25.63 -2.02 -5.65
C ALA A 248 -25.90 -1.06 -6.78
N THR A 249 -27.15 -0.61 -6.89
CA THR A 249 -27.57 0.40 -7.87
C THR A 249 -28.44 1.44 -7.18
N MET A 250 -28.18 2.73 -7.45
CA MET A 250 -28.94 3.85 -6.94
C MET A 250 -29.11 4.91 -8.05
N GLY A 251 -30.26 4.91 -8.72
CA GLY A 251 -30.49 5.75 -9.88
C GLY A 251 -29.48 5.46 -11.00
N ARG A 252 -28.68 6.45 -11.40
CA ARG A 252 -27.62 6.27 -12.41
C ARG A 252 -26.34 5.65 -11.87
N TYR A 253 -26.20 5.59 -10.55
CA TYR A 253 -24.98 5.13 -9.89
C TYR A 253 -25.02 3.62 -9.67
N LYS A 254 -23.93 2.95 -9.97
CA LYS A 254 -23.78 1.52 -9.74
C LYS A 254 -22.41 1.25 -9.09
N ALA A 255 -22.40 0.31 -8.15
CA ALA A 255 -21.19 -0.20 -7.53
C ALA A 255 -21.14 -1.72 -7.70
N THR A 256 -20.01 -2.25 -8.14
CA THR A 256 -19.76 -3.69 -8.27
C THR A 256 -18.36 -4.00 -7.79
N GLY A 257 -18.16 -5.18 -7.20
CA GLY A 257 -16.84 -5.56 -6.73
C GLY A 257 -16.91 -6.55 -5.60
N PHE A 258 -15.97 -6.50 -4.68
CA PHE A 258 -15.97 -7.39 -3.53
C PHE A 258 -15.59 -6.66 -2.24
N ILE A 259 -16.06 -7.24 -1.13
CA ILE A 259 -15.64 -6.89 0.22
C ILE A 259 -15.01 -8.14 0.84
N GLY A 260 -13.89 -7.96 1.54
CA GLY A 260 -13.14 -9.02 2.19
C GLY A 260 -12.69 -8.67 3.60
N ILE A 261 -12.27 -9.68 4.35
CA ILE A 261 -11.61 -9.53 5.63
C ILE A 261 -10.14 -9.90 5.43
N LEU A 262 -9.24 -9.00 5.77
CA LEU A 262 -7.79 -9.25 5.73
C LEU A 262 -7.43 -10.38 6.70
N ARG A 263 -6.62 -11.35 6.24
CA ARG A 263 -6.02 -12.36 7.12
C ARG A 263 -5.12 -11.69 8.13
N ASP A 264 -4.23 -10.82 7.66
CA ASP A 264 -3.25 -10.11 8.47
C ASP A 264 -3.58 -8.61 8.47
N ILE A 265 -3.62 -8.01 9.66
CA ILE A 265 -3.79 -6.57 9.79
C ILE A 265 -2.49 -5.90 9.33
N LYS A 266 -2.55 -5.21 8.20
CA LYS A 266 -1.44 -4.41 7.68
C LYS A 266 -1.95 -3.01 7.39
N GLN A 267 -1.28 -2.01 7.96
CA GLN A 267 -1.64 -0.62 7.74
C GLN A 267 -1.64 -0.28 6.25
N GLY A 268 -2.64 0.47 5.80
CA GLY A 268 -2.81 0.86 4.40
C GLY A 268 -3.49 -0.18 3.51
N ARG A 269 -3.73 -1.43 3.96
CA ARG A 269 -4.47 -2.44 3.19
C ARG A 269 -5.97 -2.48 3.50
N ASN A 270 -6.40 -1.94 4.63
CA ASN A 270 -7.80 -1.81 5.02
C ASN A 270 -8.48 -0.63 4.32
N GLY A 271 -9.82 -0.64 4.27
CA GLY A 271 -10.60 0.36 3.53
C GLY A 271 -10.89 -0.04 2.09
N PHE A 272 -11.74 0.72 1.44
CA PHE A 272 -12.13 0.45 0.06
C PHE A 272 -11.26 1.21 -0.92
N VAL A 273 -10.88 0.51 -1.96
CA VAL A 273 -10.30 1.09 -3.18
C VAL A 273 -11.45 1.28 -4.15
N ILE A 274 -11.62 2.50 -4.65
CA ILE A 274 -12.65 2.83 -5.62
C ILE A 274 -12.02 2.88 -7.01
N LEU A 275 -12.61 2.12 -7.91
CA LEU A 275 -12.18 2.04 -9.29
C LEU A 275 -13.24 2.66 -10.20
N ARG A 276 -12.79 3.19 -11.32
CA ARG A 276 -13.64 3.64 -12.41
C ARG A 276 -12.99 3.26 -13.74
N ARG A 277 -13.72 2.53 -14.57
CA ARG A 277 -13.22 1.98 -15.85
C ARG A 277 -11.97 1.12 -15.71
N GLY A 278 -11.91 0.34 -14.62
CA GLY A 278 -10.80 -0.55 -14.29
C GLY A 278 -9.55 0.15 -13.73
N ARG A 279 -9.58 1.48 -13.55
CA ARG A 279 -8.51 2.28 -12.96
C ARG A 279 -8.87 2.71 -11.54
N VAL A 280 -7.95 2.58 -10.61
CA VAL A 280 -8.16 3.11 -9.25
C VAL A 280 -8.15 4.64 -9.28
N VAL A 281 -9.18 5.24 -8.69
CA VAL A 281 -9.34 6.68 -8.56
C VAL A 281 -9.31 7.15 -7.09
N VAL A 282 -9.57 6.25 -6.13
CA VAL A 282 -9.41 6.54 -4.69
C VAL A 282 -8.75 5.34 -4.02
N GLY A 283 -7.75 5.59 -3.21
CA GLY A 283 -7.13 4.58 -2.36
C GLY A 283 -6.00 3.80 -3.03
N THR A 284 -5.08 4.47 -3.70
CA THR A 284 -3.79 3.89 -4.09
C THR A 284 -2.98 3.49 -2.85
N GLU A 285 -1.80 2.92 -3.01
CA GLU A 285 -0.99 2.51 -1.84
C GLU A 285 -0.59 3.70 -0.96
N SER A 286 -0.43 4.89 -1.54
CA SER A 286 -0.03 6.12 -0.85
C SER A 286 -1.19 7.04 -0.46
N ASP A 287 -2.37 6.83 -1.03
CA ASP A 287 -3.52 7.69 -0.81
C ASP A 287 -4.45 7.13 0.26
N HIS A 288 -5.27 8.01 0.82
CA HIS A 288 -6.32 7.60 1.76
C HIS A 288 -7.38 6.78 1.05
N ARG A 289 -7.64 5.57 1.56
CA ARG A 289 -8.74 4.73 1.11
C ARG A 289 -10.08 5.27 1.56
N PHE A 290 -11.14 4.81 0.92
CA PHE A 290 -12.49 5.16 1.30
C PHE A 290 -12.97 4.25 2.44
N PHE A 291 -13.54 4.85 3.49
CA PHE A 291 -14.06 4.13 4.65
C PHE A 291 -15.55 4.44 4.84
N PRO A 292 -16.46 3.61 4.31
CA PRO A 292 -17.89 3.75 4.60
C PRO A 292 -18.18 3.67 6.09
N LYS A 293 -19.22 4.37 6.57
CA LYS A 293 -19.58 4.43 8.00
C LYS A 293 -19.75 3.05 8.65
N PHE A 294 -20.25 2.06 7.91
CA PHE A 294 -20.43 0.73 8.44
C PHE A 294 -19.12 -0.01 8.77
N MET A 295 -17.98 0.45 8.28
CA MET A 295 -16.66 -0.09 8.65
C MET A 295 -16.24 0.27 10.08
N GLY A 296 -17.00 1.15 10.76
CA GLY A 296 -16.70 1.58 12.13
C GLY A 296 -15.67 2.70 12.19
N SER A 297 -15.26 3.04 13.40
CA SER A 297 -14.30 4.13 13.65
C SER A 297 -12.87 3.64 13.70
N LEU A 298 -11.95 4.59 13.51
CA LEU A 298 -10.51 4.35 13.64
C LEU A 298 -10.19 3.63 14.97
N GLY A 299 -9.41 2.57 14.88
CA GLY A 299 -9.02 1.76 16.04
C GLY A 299 -9.83 0.48 16.23
N THR A 300 -11.05 0.38 15.70
CA THR A 300 -11.86 -0.86 15.81
C THR A 300 -11.26 -1.97 14.94
N PHE A 301 -11.49 -3.24 15.30
CA PHE A 301 -11.00 -4.37 14.50
C PHE A 301 -11.68 -4.43 13.14
N ARG A 302 -12.95 -4.10 13.06
CA ARG A 302 -13.69 -3.99 11.81
C ARG A 302 -13.01 -2.99 10.86
N TYR A 303 -12.68 -1.80 11.36
CA TYR A 303 -11.97 -0.78 10.60
C TYR A 303 -10.61 -1.27 10.08
N LYS A 304 -9.85 -1.99 10.93
CA LYS A 304 -8.51 -2.49 10.59
C LYS A 304 -8.51 -3.66 9.60
N ARG A 305 -9.60 -4.44 9.51
CA ARG A 305 -9.67 -5.71 8.77
C ARG A 305 -10.49 -5.68 7.50
N LEU A 306 -11.55 -4.87 7.45
CA LEU A 306 -12.36 -4.81 6.24
C LEU A 306 -11.60 -4.10 5.12
N PHE A 307 -11.65 -4.68 3.95
CA PHE A 307 -11.12 -4.11 2.72
C PHE A 307 -12.03 -4.45 1.56
N GLY A 308 -11.89 -3.75 0.44
CA GLY A 308 -12.64 -4.05 -0.75
C GLY A 308 -12.13 -3.32 -1.97
N GLU A 309 -12.51 -3.81 -3.13
CA GLU A 309 -12.29 -3.17 -4.43
C GLU A 309 -13.66 -2.98 -5.07
N ILE A 310 -14.05 -1.73 -5.28
CA ILE A 310 -15.37 -1.37 -5.77
C ILE A 310 -15.23 -0.55 -7.05
N GLU A 311 -15.66 -1.12 -8.16
CA GLU A 311 -15.82 -0.42 -9.42
C GLU A 311 -17.12 0.38 -9.38
N VAL A 312 -17.07 1.66 -9.76
CA VAL A 312 -18.24 2.54 -9.75
C VAL A 312 -18.54 3.08 -11.15
N GLU A 313 -19.84 3.16 -11.46
CA GLU A 313 -20.37 3.74 -12.69
C GLU A 313 -21.30 4.91 -12.38
N GLY A 314 -21.40 5.88 -13.30
CA GLY A 314 -22.28 7.06 -13.18
C GLY A 314 -21.69 8.24 -12.41
N PHE A 315 -20.50 8.09 -11.85
CA PHE A 315 -19.77 9.12 -11.09
C PHE A 315 -18.81 9.92 -11.97
N ASN A 316 -18.61 11.19 -11.62
CA ASN A 316 -17.55 12.02 -12.16
C ASN A 316 -16.30 11.94 -11.28
N VAL A 317 -15.15 12.07 -11.91
CA VAL A 317 -13.86 12.11 -11.21
C VAL A 317 -13.32 13.53 -11.17
N SER A 318 -12.43 13.80 -10.22
CA SER A 318 -11.66 15.04 -10.18
C SER A 318 -10.78 15.17 -11.44
N PHE A 319 -10.34 16.38 -11.74
CA PHE A 319 -9.46 16.67 -12.87
C PHE A 319 -8.20 15.77 -12.89
N ASN A 320 -7.63 15.53 -11.72
CA ASN A 320 -6.42 14.68 -11.56
C ASN A 320 -6.76 13.18 -11.43
N LYS A 321 -8.02 12.80 -11.62
CA LYS A 321 -8.53 11.41 -11.49
C LYS A 321 -8.11 10.72 -10.17
N ASN A 322 -7.99 11.47 -9.10
CA ASN A 322 -7.59 10.99 -7.77
C ASN A 322 -8.70 11.11 -6.73
N ASP A 323 -9.92 11.43 -7.15
CA ASP A 323 -11.10 11.51 -6.29
C ASP A 323 -12.41 11.42 -7.08
N ILE A 324 -13.50 11.09 -6.38
CA ILE A 324 -14.88 11.13 -6.87
C ILE A 324 -15.52 12.46 -6.42
N THR A 325 -16.13 13.18 -7.35
CA THR A 325 -16.73 14.49 -7.04
C THR A 325 -18.00 14.39 -6.20
N GLU A 326 -18.82 13.35 -6.43
CA GLU A 326 -20.08 13.12 -5.72
C GLU A 326 -19.94 12.21 -4.50
N ARG A 327 -19.12 12.62 -3.52
CA ARG A 327 -18.78 11.79 -2.35
C ARG A 327 -19.99 11.36 -1.51
N GLU A 328 -21.00 12.23 -1.37
CA GLU A 328 -22.21 11.89 -0.61
C GLU A 328 -23.02 10.78 -1.27
N ASN A 329 -23.14 10.82 -2.61
CA ASN A 329 -23.80 9.77 -3.38
C ASN A 329 -23.01 8.46 -3.34
N LEU A 330 -21.67 8.54 -3.34
CA LEU A 330 -20.82 7.36 -3.18
C LEU A 330 -21.04 6.73 -1.81
N GLU A 331 -21.04 7.49 -0.72
CA GLU A 331 -21.30 6.99 0.63
C GLU A 331 -22.68 6.30 0.69
N ALA A 332 -23.74 6.95 0.17
CA ALA A 332 -25.08 6.40 0.17
C ALA A 332 -25.16 5.09 -0.64
N LEU A 333 -24.50 5.02 -1.80
CA LEU A 333 -24.45 3.83 -2.63
C LEU A 333 -23.73 2.67 -1.93
N LEU A 334 -22.60 2.96 -1.27
CA LEU A 334 -21.81 1.96 -0.56
C LEU A 334 -22.50 1.46 0.70
N ASP A 335 -23.32 2.28 1.35
CA ASP A 335 -24.14 1.84 2.50
C ASP A 335 -25.14 0.73 2.11
N LEU A 336 -25.60 0.68 0.85
CA LEU A 336 -26.45 -0.40 0.37
C LEU A 336 -25.73 -1.76 0.32
N LEU A 337 -24.41 -1.78 0.27
CA LEU A 337 -23.61 -3.00 0.27
C LEU A 337 -23.59 -3.68 1.65
N LYS A 338 -23.86 -2.94 2.71
CA LYS A 338 -23.83 -3.43 4.10
C LYS A 338 -24.71 -4.64 4.32
N ASP A 339 -25.93 -4.62 3.79
CA ASP A 339 -26.88 -5.72 4.00
C ASP A 339 -26.46 -7.01 3.29
N GLN A 340 -25.69 -6.89 2.21
CA GLN A 340 -25.18 -8.05 1.46
C GLN A 340 -24.07 -8.80 2.21
N ILE A 341 -23.37 -8.14 3.12
CA ILE A 341 -22.28 -8.72 3.93
C ILE A 341 -22.70 -9.07 5.35
N LYS A 342 -23.97 -8.83 5.70
CA LYS A 342 -24.56 -9.12 7.00
C LYS A 342 -25.67 -10.17 6.85
N LEU A 343 -25.29 -11.39 6.52
CA LEU A 343 -26.23 -12.49 6.31
C LEU A 343 -26.23 -13.44 7.52
N PRO A 344 -27.34 -14.15 7.79
CA PRO A 344 -27.34 -15.23 8.78
C PRO A 344 -26.27 -16.28 8.45
N GLY A 345 -25.43 -16.63 9.41
CA GLY A 345 -24.33 -17.57 9.22
C GLY A 345 -23.11 -17.02 8.44
N PHE A 346 -23.20 -15.79 7.88
CA PHE A 346 -22.13 -15.13 7.16
C PHE A 346 -22.14 -13.63 7.45
N ASP A 347 -21.97 -13.25 8.71
CA ASP A 347 -21.89 -11.82 9.11
C ASP A 347 -20.45 -11.38 9.15
N MET A 348 -19.99 -10.74 8.04
CA MET A 348 -18.63 -10.24 7.91
C MET A 348 -18.31 -9.13 8.92
N LEU A 349 -19.32 -8.34 9.35
CA LEU A 349 -19.09 -7.27 10.30
C LEU A 349 -18.77 -7.84 11.69
N LYS A 350 -19.55 -8.84 12.13
CA LYS A 350 -19.28 -9.56 13.39
C LYS A 350 -17.98 -10.35 13.30
N GLN A 351 -17.75 -11.05 12.20
CA GLN A 351 -16.49 -11.77 11.99
C GLN A 351 -15.29 -10.82 12.12
N ALA A 352 -15.33 -9.65 11.50
CA ALA A 352 -14.24 -8.69 11.57
C ALA A 352 -14.07 -8.07 12.97
N ASP A 353 -15.17 -7.85 13.70
CA ASP A 353 -15.13 -7.33 15.07
C ASP A 353 -14.62 -8.35 16.08
N ASP A 354 -15.08 -9.60 16.00
CA ASP A 354 -14.92 -10.59 17.06
C ASP A 354 -13.79 -11.59 16.78
N TYR A 355 -13.43 -11.79 15.49
CA TYR A 355 -12.32 -12.66 15.13
C TYR A 355 -11.02 -12.11 15.69
N ARG A 356 -10.37 -12.90 16.49
CA ARG A 356 -8.97 -12.70 16.89
C ARG A 356 -8.15 -13.80 16.25
N VAL A 357 -7.08 -13.40 15.57
CA VAL A 357 -6.04 -14.39 15.27
C VAL A 357 -5.72 -15.01 16.62
N THR A 358 -5.93 -16.31 16.74
CA THR A 358 -5.42 -17.02 17.88
C THR A 358 -3.90 -17.02 17.69
N ALA A 359 -3.26 -15.89 17.99
CA ALA A 359 -1.81 -15.76 18.12
C ALA A 359 -1.22 -16.93 18.93
N LYS A 360 -2.07 -17.54 19.74
CA LYS A 360 -1.92 -18.74 20.49
C LYS A 360 -1.41 -19.96 19.69
N LYS A 361 -2.06 -20.33 18.58
CA LYS A 361 -1.59 -21.47 17.73
C LYS A 361 -0.32 -21.15 16.96
N GLU A 362 -0.21 -19.95 16.45
CA GLU A 362 0.97 -19.53 15.66
C GLU A 362 2.17 -19.28 16.56
N VAL A 363 2.02 -18.60 17.69
CA VAL A 363 3.07 -18.43 18.70
C VAL A 363 3.49 -19.77 19.29
N LEU A 364 2.54 -20.66 19.60
CA LEU A 364 2.86 -22.04 20.04
C LEU A 364 3.57 -22.85 18.96
N ASN A 365 3.20 -22.71 17.69
CA ASN A 365 3.88 -23.36 16.59
C ASN A 365 5.29 -22.78 16.35
N ILE A 366 5.49 -21.49 16.52
CA ILE A 366 6.80 -20.83 16.42
C ILE A 366 7.69 -21.28 17.59
N ILE A 367 7.14 -21.29 18.81
CA ILE A 367 7.84 -21.79 20.00
C ILE A 367 8.18 -23.27 19.82
N ARG A 368 7.29 -24.10 19.29
CA ARG A 368 7.57 -25.52 18.93
C ARG A 368 8.64 -25.63 17.87
N LYS A 369 8.58 -24.88 16.77
CA LYS A 369 9.60 -24.88 15.70
C LYS A 369 10.95 -24.40 16.21
N HIS A 370 11.01 -23.41 17.09
CA HIS A 370 12.27 -22.94 17.67
C HIS A 370 12.92 -23.98 18.61
N ASN A 371 12.10 -24.80 19.25
CA ASN A 371 12.58 -25.87 20.14
C ASN A 371 12.90 -27.18 19.42
N THR A 372 12.39 -27.41 18.20
CA THR A 372 12.64 -28.63 17.40
C THR A 372 13.80 -28.50 16.42
N THR A 373 14.34 -27.32 16.20
CA THR A 373 15.58 -27.16 15.41
C THR A 373 16.75 -27.67 16.25
N PRO A 374 17.54 -28.67 15.80
CA PRO A 374 18.70 -29.15 16.56
C PRO A 374 19.71 -28.00 16.65
N LYS A 375 19.72 -27.31 17.77
CA LYS A 375 20.76 -26.33 18.07
C LYS A 375 22.01 -27.12 18.46
N THR A 376 23.11 -26.87 17.76
CA THR A 376 24.45 -27.09 18.30
C THR A 376 24.46 -26.76 19.80
N LYS A 377 24.92 -27.67 20.63
CA LYS A 377 24.94 -27.61 22.08
C LYS A 377 25.28 -26.20 22.57
N LYS A 378 24.25 -25.38 22.93
CA LYS A 378 24.49 -24.16 23.67
C LYS A 378 24.71 -24.52 25.13
N GLN A 379 25.74 -23.92 25.72
CA GLN A 379 26.00 -24.07 27.16
C GLN A 379 24.85 -23.47 28.00
N PRO A 380 24.53 -24.07 29.13
CA PRO A 380 23.48 -23.58 30.01
C PRO A 380 23.78 -22.17 30.55
N VAL A 381 22.75 -21.31 30.62
CA VAL A 381 22.85 -19.93 31.13
C VAL A 381 22.73 -19.95 32.66
N SER A 382 23.66 -19.30 33.34
CA SER A 382 23.73 -19.25 34.80
C SER A 382 23.53 -17.82 35.33
N LEU A 383 22.68 -17.63 36.35
CA LEU A 383 22.33 -16.34 36.97
C LEU A 383 22.61 -16.38 38.49
N SER A 384 23.09 -15.29 39.06
CA SER A 384 23.26 -15.12 40.50
C SER A 384 22.19 -14.18 41.07
N SER A 385 21.62 -14.48 42.22
CA SER A 385 20.67 -13.62 42.93
C SER A 385 21.32 -12.47 43.69
N SER A 386 22.66 -12.46 43.83
CA SER A 386 23.41 -11.41 44.51
C SER A 386 24.36 -10.70 43.55
N ILE A 387 23.96 -9.49 43.11
CA ILE A 387 24.86 -8.55 42.43
C ILE A 387 25.42 -7.59 43.47
N THR A 388 26.41 -8.02 44.21
CA THR A 388 27.35 -7.09 44.88
C THR A 388 28.60 -6.98 44.01
N ALA A 389 29.04 -5.76 43.78
CA ALA A 389 30.24 -5.48 43.00
C ALA A 389 31.48 -6.11 43.67
N ALA A 390 31.79 -7.34 43.27
CA ALA A 390 33.09 -7.97 43.27
C ALA A 390 32.93 -9.47 42.97
N SER A 391 33.42 -9.85 41.79
CA SER A 391 33.97 -11.16 41.42
C SER A 391 33.70 -12.38 42.30
N GLN A 392 32.72 -13.19 41.95
CA GLN A 392 32.83 -14.66 41.99
C GLN A 392 31.70 -15.26 41.10
N GLU A 393 32.07 -16.04 40.11
CA GLU A 393 31.19 -16.74 39.19
C GLU A 393 30.49 -17.88 39.94
N SER A 394 29.18 -17.81 40.09
CA SER A 394 28.32 -18.94 40.41
C SER A 394 27.41 -19.26 39.21
N ASP A 395 27.54 -20.46 38.73
CA ASP A 395 26.95 -20.93 37.48
C ASP A 395 25.49 -21.36 37.66
N ILE A 396 24.55 -20.70 36.98
CA ILE A 396 23.15 -21.12 36.81
C ILE A 396 22.96 -21.77 35.42
N LYS A 397 22.63 -23.06 35.39
CA LYS A 397 22.50 -23.80 34.14
C LYS A 397 21.04 -23.94 33.73
N MET A 398 20.68 -23.41 32.55
CA MET A 398 19.39 -23.71 31.90
C MET A 398 19.53 -24.93 30.98
N VAL A 399 18.69 -25.93 31.20
CA VAL A 399 18.50 -27.05 30.29
C VAL A 399 17.06 -27.01 29.78
N PRO A 400 16.82 -26.87 28.48
CA PRO A 400 15.46 -26.97 27.95
C PRO A 400 15.03 -28.43 27.98
N ILE A 401 14.07 -28.78 28.80
CA ILE A 401 13.36 -30.06 28.76
C ILE A 401 11.94 -29.75 28.29
N VAL A 402 11.61 -30.20 27.09
CA VAL A 402 10.25 -30.19 26.56
C VAL A 402 9.52 -31.39 27.14
N THR A 403 8.69 -31.18 28.13
CA THR A 403 7.67 -32.16 28.52
C THR A 403 6.33 -31.68 27.99
N SER A 404 5.84 -32.37 26.94
CA SER A 404 4.48 -32.19 26.44
C SER A 404 3.51 -32.81 27.42
N THR A 405 2.82 -31.98 28.20
CA THR A 405 1.56 -32.39 28.84
C THR A 405 0.41 -31.82 28.02
N ASP A 406 -0.53 -32.69 27.64
CA ASP A 406 -1.73 -32.44 26.85
C ASP A 406 -2.72 -31.46 27.49
N LYS A 407 -2.29 -30.25 27.78
CA LYS A 407 -3.15 -29.07 27.98
C LYS A 407 -2.73 -28.01 26.99
N GLU A 408 -3.53 -27.78 26.01
CA GLU A 408 -3.24 -27.01 24.77
C GLU A 408 -2.70 -25.59 24.96
N HIS A 409 -2.45 -25.12 26.18
CA HIS A 409 -2.19 -23.72 26.49
C HIS A 409 -1.08 -23.44 27.50
N ILE A 410 -0.31 -24.46 27.89
CA ILE A 410 0.74 -24.35 28.91
C ILE A 410 2.09 -24.72 28.29
N TYR A 411 3.07 -23.85 28.49
CA TYR A 411 4.45 -24.06 28.08
C TYR A 411 5.34 -24.06 29.33
N GLU A 412 6.21 -25.04 29.48
CA GLU A 412 7.13 -25.14 30.60
C GLU A 412 8.60 -25.07 30.12
N ASP A 413 9.39 -24.28 30.85
CA ASP A 413 10.82 -24.10 30.66
C ASP A 413 11.51 -24.21 32.01
N THR A 414 12.77 -24.65 32.05
CA THR A 414 13.49 -24.79 33.32
C THR A 414 14.67 -23.84 33.41
N PHE A 415 14.88 -23.26 34.57
CA PHE A 415 16.00 -22.37 34.86
C PHE A 415 16.55 -22.65 36.28
N HIS A 416 17.78 -22.25 36.56
CA HIS A 416 18.41 -22.43 37.85
C HIS A 416 18.73 -21.07 38.49
N VAL A 417 18.55 -20.97 39.80
CA VAL A 417 18.94 -19.83 40.60
C VAL A 417 19.61 -20.37 41.87
N ASP A 418 20.86 -19.99 42.09
CA ASP A 418 21.65 -20.43 43.27
C ASP A 418 21.65 -21.95 43.44
N ASP A 419 21.95 -22.70 42.38
CA ASP A 419 21.95 -24.16 42.32
C ASP A 419 20.61 -24.85 42.51
N GLU A 420 19.55 -24.12 42.70
CA GLU A 420 18.19 -24.64 42.75
C GLU A 420 17.50 -24.62 41.40
N LYS A 421 16.84 -25.72 41.05
CA LYS A 421 16.09 -25.85 39.78
C LYS A 421 14.67 -25.33 39.95
N TYR A 422 14.26 -24.41 39.03
CA TYR A 422 12.92 -23.85 38.93
C TYR A 422 12.31 -24.15 37.58
N THR A 423 10.95 -24.20 37.52
CA THR A 423 10.21 -24.36 36.27
C THR A 423 9.46 -23.06 36.02
N LEU A 424 9.67 -22.44 34.85
CA LEU A 424 8.85 -21.37 34.35
C LEU A 424 7.67 -21.97 33.59
N ARG A 425 6.44 -21.79 34.10
CA ARG A 425 5.22 -22.18 33.43
C ARG A 425 4.57 -20.95 32.81
N VAL A 426 4.51 -20.93 31.49
CA VAL A 426 3.86 -19.87 30.72
C VAL A 426 2.47 -20.33 30.33
N GLU A 427 1.46 -19.62 30.78
CA GLU A 427 0.04 -19.82 30.43
C GLU A 427 -0.41 -18.68 29.54
N PHE A 428 -0.97 -18.98 28.38
CA PHE A 428 -1.58 -17.98 27.52
C PHE A 428 -3.06 -17.83 27.90
N CYS A 429 -3.49 -16.58 28.15
CA CYS A 429 -4.87 -16.26 28.49
C CYS A 429 -5.46 -15.21 27.54
N GLU A 430 -6.78 -15.09 27.55
CA GLU A 430 -7.53 -14.22 26.65
C GLU A 430 -8.20 -13.03 27.35
N GLY A 431 -7.86 -12.77 28.59
CA GLY A 431 -8.48 -11.70 29.38
C GLY A 431 -7.52 -11.05 30.36
N GLY A 432 -7.88 -9.84 30.79
CA GLY A 432 -7.10 -9.01 31.70
C GLY A 432 -6.64 -7.71 31.05
N ALA A 433 -6.30 -6.72 31.87
CA ALA A 433 -5.81 -5.42 31.40
C ALA A 433 -4.31 -5.44 31.11
N ASP A 434 -3.57 -6.33 31.80
CA ASP A 434 -2.12 -6.38 31.74
C ASP A 434 -1.60 -7.27 30.60
N LEU A 435 -0.45 -6.91 30.02
CA LEU A 435 0.24 -7.68 28.99
C LEU A 435 0.66 -9.07 29.52
N PHE A 436 1.18 -9.11 30.76
CA PHE A 436 1.50 -10.34 31.45
C PHE A 436 1.43 -10.17 32.97
N VAL A 437 1.15 -11.28 33.66
CA VAL A 437 1.10 -11.35 35.11
C VAL A 437 1.98 -12.50 35.60
N ASN A 438 2.88 -12.21 36.55
CA ASN A 438 3.68 -13.22 37.22
C ASN A 438 3.03 -13.56 38.58
N ASP A 439 2.74 -14.82 38.80
CA ASP A 439 2.34 -15.35 40.08
C ASP A 439 3.53 -16.04 40.73
N ILE A 440 3.97 -15.47 41.85
CA ILE A 440 5.15 -15.90 42.62
C ILE A 440 4.71 -16.48 43.97
N SER A 441 3.40 -16.51 44.25
CA SER A 441 2.87 -16.82 45.59
C SER A 441 3.23 -18.23 46.10
N ASP A 442 3.36 -19.21 45.22
CA ASP A 442 3.63 -20.62 45.58
C ASP A 442 5.00 -21.13 45.13
N ILE A 443 5.88 -20.24 44.71
CA ILE A 443 7.13 -20.64 44.04
C ILE A 443 8.10 -21.38 44.98
N ASP A 444 8.13 -20.99 46.24
CA ASP A 444 9.04 -21.57 47.25
C ASP A 444 8.64 -23.03 47.60
N GLN A 445 7.37 -23.38 47.50
CA GLN A 445 6.88 -24.73 47.76
C GLN A 445 7.03 -25.67 46.55
N ASN A 446 6.70 -25.17 45.35
CA ASN A 446 6.62 -25.99 44.12
C ASN A 446 7.76 -25.73 43.14
N LYS A 447 8.58 -24.71 43.37
CA LYS A 447 9.64 -24.25 42.45
C LYS A 447 9.10 -23.98 41.02
N ILE A 448 7.84 -23.52 40.91
CA ILE A 448 7.17 -23.20 39.66
C ILE A 448 6.85 -21.71 39.62
N LEU A 449 7.49 -20.97 38.71
CA LEU A 449 7.15 -19.60 38.37
C LEU A 449 6.05 -19.58 37.32
N LYS A 450 4.86 -19.10 37.67
CA LYS A 450 3.75 -18.98 36.70
C LYS A 450 3.78 -17.60 36.07
N CYS A 451 3.77 -17.57 34.74
CA CYS A 451 3.67 -16.37 33.94
C CYS A 451 2.48 -16.48 33.03
N LYS A 452 1.45 -15.65 33.22
CA LYS A 452 0.28 -15.56 32.35
C LYS A 452 0.51 -14.45 31.34
N ILE A 453 0.39 -14.75 30.06
CA ILE A 453 0.54 -13.77 28.96
C ILE A 453 -0.83 -13.57 28.32
N ASN A 454 -1.30 -12.33 28.31
CA ASN A 454 -2.55 -11.96 27.67
C ASN A 454 -2.35 -11.78 26.16
N MET A 455 -2.78 -12.76 25.37
CA MET A 455 -2.64 -12.73 23.93
C MET A 455 -3.60 -11.77 23.22
N ASN A 456 -4.64 -11.31 23.93
CA ASN A 456 -5.56 -10.28 23.43
C ASN A 456 -5.11 -8.85 23.77
N HIS A 457 -3.94 -8.69 24.40
CA HIS A 457 -3.43 -7.36 24.70
C HIS A 457 -3.04 -6.61 23.40
N PRO A 458 -3.34 -5.29 23.26
CA PRO A 458 -3.04 -4.50 22.07
C PRO A 458 -1.58 -4.56 21.60
N PHE A 459 -0.66 -4.88 22.48
CA PHE A 459 0.75 -5.10 22.16
C PHE A 459 0.95 -6.15 21.06
N PHE A 460 0.14 -7.22 21.03
CA PHE A 460 0.28 -8.28 20.02
C PHE A 460 -0.49 -8.02 18.72
N GLU A 461 -1.29 -6.97 18.63
CA GLU A 461 -2.14 -6.69 17.47
C GLU A 461 -1.37 -6.39 16.17
N ASN A 462 -0.17 -5.83 16.29
CA ASN A 462 0.61 -5.34 15.14
C ASN A 462 2.00 -6.01 15.04
N ILE A 463 2.19 -7.15 15.69
CA ILE A 463 3.48 -7.85 15.73
C ILE A 463 3.43 -9.02 14.75
N ASP A 464 4.37 -9.06 13.77
CA ASP A 464 4.53 -10.21 12.87
C ASP A 464 5.05 -11.46 13.61
N GLU A 465 4.95 -12.64 12.96
CA GLU A 465 5.35 -13.92 13.55
C GLU A 465 6.75 -13.91 14.19
N LYS A 466 7.74 -13.33 13.51
CA LYS A 466 9.13 -13.29 14.00
C LYS A 466 9.26 -12.40 15.24
N LYS A 467 8.56 -11.27 15.25
CA LYS A 467 8.54 -10.35 16.38
C LYS A 467 7.73 -10.90 17.55
N SER A 468 6.65 -11.67 17.29
CA SER A 468 5.88 -12.33 18.34
C SER A 468 6.73 -13.32 19.13
N ALA A 469 7.55 -14.15 18.46
CA ALA A 469 8.47 -15.05 19.12
C ALA A 469 9.50 -14.31 20.00
N SER A 470 10.10 -13.24 19.46
CA SER A 470 11.03 -12.39 20.22
C SER A 470 10.38 -11.73 21.42
N SER A 471 9.12 -11.30 21.29
CA SER A 471 8.34 -10.69 22.37
C SER A 471 8.05 -11.67 23.49
N VAL A 472 7.73 -12.94 23.18
CA VAL A 472 7.54 -13.97 24.19
C VAL A 472 8.86 -14.26 24.94
N VAL A 473 10.00 -14.32 24.24
CA VAL A 473 11.32 -14.46 24.87
C VAL A 473 11.59 -13.28 25.79
N LEU A 474 11.28 -12.05 25.37
CA LEU A 474 11.44 -10.84 26.17
C LEU A 474 10.59 -10.92 27.47
N ILE A 475 9.32 -11.27 27.37
CA ILE A 475 8.40 -11.39 28.52
C ILE A 475 8.86 -12.48 29.47
N LYS A 476 9.28 -13.64 28.97
CA LYS A 476 9.88 -14.72 29.79
C LYS A 476 11.11 -14.24 30.54
N SER A 477 11.98 -13.51 29.87
CA SER A 477 13.20 -12.96 30.46
C SER A 477 12.89 -11.92 31.55
N MET A 478 11.86 -11.09 31.34
CA MET A 478 11.37 -10.16 32.36
C MET A 478 10.78 -10.89 33.57
N ALA A 479 10.03 -11.96 33.35
CA ALA A 479 9.45 -12.78 34.43
C ALA A 479 10.55 -13.40 35.32
N ILE A 480 11.55 -14.00 34.69
CA ILE A 480 12.67 -14.62 35.40
C ILE A 480 13.51 -13.54 36.12
N ALA A 481 13.83 -12.43 35.47
CA ALA A 481 14.61 -11.36 36.09
C ALA A 481 13.89 -10.76 37.32
N LYS A 482 12.59 -10.56 37.26
CA LYS A 482 11.77 -10.09 38.38
C LYS A 482 11.81 -11.08 39.56
N PHE A 483 11.71 -12.38 39.25
CA PHE A 483 11.81 -13.42 40.29
C PHE A 483 13.19 -13.44 40.95
N VAL A 484 14.27 -13.41 40.16
CA VAL A 484 15.65 -13.44 40.67
C VAL A 484 15.95 -12.23 41.53
N ALA A 485 15.55 -11.03 41.09
CA ALA A 485 15.71 -9.80 41.87
C ALA A 485 15.03 -9.89 43.24
N ARG A 486 13.78 -10.41 43.28
CA ARG A 486 13.03 -10.58 44.51
C ARG A 486 13.65 -11.62 45.44
N LYS A 487 14.10 -12.78 44.87
CA LYS A 487 14.78 -13.82 45.66
C LYS A 487 16.08 -13.33 46.30
N GLY A 488 16.83 -12.47 45.64
CA GLY A 488 18.05 -11.87 46.14
C GLY A 488 17.82 -10.80 47.21
N GLY A 489 16.59 -10.48 47.57
CA GLY A 489 16.26 -9.43 48.57
C GLY A 489 16.49 -8.00 48.08
N ASN A 490 16.83 -7.83 46.82
CA ASN A 490 17.10 -6.53 46.15
C ASN A 490 15.97 -6.23 45.16
N ASP A 491 14.82 -5.84 45.68
CA ASP A 491 13.60 -5.61 44.86
C ASP A 491 13.58 -4.17 44.29
N THR A 492 14.74 -3.67 43.84
CA THR A 492 14.81 -2.36 43.20
C THR A 492 14.70 -2.47 41.69
N VAL A 493 14.21 -1.40 41.04
CA VAL A 493 14.13 -1.31 39.55
C VAL A 493 15.52 -1.47 38.93
N MET A 494 16.56 -0.98 39.59
CA MET A 494 17.92 -1.08 39.10
C MET A 494 18.43 -2.53 39.08
N ASP A 495 18.18 -3.28 40.15
CA ASP A 495 18.56 -4.69 40.22
C ASP A 495 17.81 -5.53 39.18
N PHE A 496 16.52 -5.30 39.05
CA PHE A 496 15.71 -5.92 37.98
C PHE A 496 16.33 -5.65 36.60
N MET A 497 16.63 -4.39 36.27
CA MET A 497 17.17 -4.02 34.98
C MET A 497 18.57 -4.61 34.72
N ASN A 498 19.39 -4.70 35.73
CA ASN A 498 20.73 -5.31 35.63
C ASN A 498 20.61 -6.81 35.34
N ILE A 499 19.78 -7.53 36.10
CA ILE A 499 19.55 -8.98 35.92
C ILE A 499 18.91 -9.25 34.55
N PHE A 500 17.92 -8.43 34.16
CA PHE A 500 17.27 -8.54 32.87
C PHE A 500 18.26 -8.38 31.71
N ASN A 501 19.11 -7.35 31.74
CA ASN A 501 20.09 -7.11 30.70
C ASN A 501 21.13 -8.22 30.61
N GLU A 502 21.58 -8.77 31.73
CA GLU A 502 22.47 -9.93 31.76
C GLU A 502 21.81 -11.17 31.16
N TYR A 503 20.56 -11.43 31.54
CA TYR A 503 19.83 -12.59 31.05
C TYR A 503 19.61 -12.51 29.51
N ILE A 504 19.17 -11.36 29.00
CA ILE A 504 18.96 -11.15 27.55
C ILE A 504 20.25 -11.35 26.75
N LYS A 505 21.40 -10.86 27.23
CA LYS A 505 22.69 -11.07 26.57
C LYS A 505 23.01 -12.56 26.44
N LYS A 506 22.75 -13.34 27.49
CA LYS A 506 23.03 -14.78 27.54
C LYS A 506 22.04 -15.62 26.71
N VAL A 507 20.80 -15.18 26.50
CA VAL A 507 19.77 -15.86 25.67
C VAL A 507 20.04 -15.66 24.19
N GLN A 508 20.65 -14.54 23.78
CA GLN A 508 20.94 -14.24 22.37
C GLN A 508 22.27 -14.77 21.88
N SER A 509 23.20 -15.13 22.77
CA SER A 509 24.47 -15.77 22.45
C SER A 509 24.30 -17.32 22.34
#